data_e295241f829caf85836147d05982cb8a
#
_entry.id   e295241f829caf85836147d05982cb8a
#
_cell.length_a   1.000
_cell.length_b   1.000
_cell.length_c   1.000
_cell.angle_alpha   90.00
_cell.angle_beta   90.00
_cell.angle_gamma   90.00
#
_symmetry.space_group_name_H-M   'P 1'
#
loop_
_entity.id
_entity.type
_entity.pdbx_description
1 polymer ?
#
loop_
_entity_poly.entity_id
_entity_poly.type
_entity_poly.pdbx_seq_one_letter_code
_entity_poly.pdbx_strand_id
1 'polypeptide(L)'
;MKPNTFTFLVDSKFKQQSPTHVSFAISLLDKDDQLLGYHRTNASDNFATQKARDGQFPRILDHIFIFAKLAYPFIDPNGPITLLVPETNVVLTEYIMEQKEHIEKMLHSIYTHKIVVSIATGTRFETSLNRLKDFVSIAYEEGLRELPNPCSRTTWEPRLFN
;
A
#
# COMPACT_ATOMS: atom_id res chain seq x y z
N MET A 1 -2.74 2.86 30.01
CA MET A 1 -2.30 1.96 28.94
C MET A 1 -2.66 2.61 27.59
N LYS A 2 -1.68 2.79 26.71
CA LYS A 2 -1.98 3.30 25.39
C LYS A 2 -2.77 2.26 24.61
N PRO A 3 -3.86 2.63 23.91
CA PRO A 3 -4.54 1.68 23.05
C PRO A 3 -3.60 1.15 21.97
N ASN A 4 -3.78 -0.11 21.61
CA ASN A 4 -3.01 -0.72 20.52
C ASN A 4 -3.41 -0.06 19.21
N THR A 5 -2.58 0.85 18.74
CA THR A 5 -2.80 1.55 17.47
C THR A 5 -1.94 0.92 16.40
N PHE A 6 -2.56 0.56 15.28
CA PHE A 6 -1.86 -0.02 14.14
C PHE A 6 -1.91 0.97 12.98
N THR A 7 -0.81 1.02 12.24
CA THR A 7 -0.67 1.93 11.11
C THR A 7 -0.28 1.16 9.85
N PHE A 8 -1.08 1.32 8.80
CA PHE A 8 -0.70 0.88 7.46
C PHE A 8 -0.11 2.07 6.72
N LEU A 9 1.07 1.87 6.12
CA LEU A 9 1.70 2.84 5.24
C LEU A 9 1.67 2.29 3.83
N VAL A 10 1.26 3.10 2.86
CA VAL A 10 1.16 2.69 1.46
C VAL A 10 1.95 3.67 0.59
N ASP A 11 2.75 3.15 -0.32
CA ASP A 11 3.46 3.97 -1.31
C ASP A 11 3.51 3.23 -2.64
N SER A 12 3.82 3.94 -3.70
CA SER A 12 3.83 3.40 -5.06
C SER A 12 4.86 4.10 -5.94
N LYS A 13 5.24 3.43 -7.03
CA LYS A 13 6.06 4.00 -8.10
C LYS A 13 5.44 3.59 -9.43
N PHE A 14 5.37 4.53 -10.35
CA PHE A 14 4.66 4.36 -11.60
C PHE A 14 5.51 4.82 -12.79
N LYS A 15 5.53 3.99 -13.85
CA LYS A 15 6.12 4.33 -15.14
C LYS A 15 5.01 4.51 -16.15
N GLN A 16 4.92 5.71 -16.73
CA GLN A 16 3.87 6.05 -17.69
C GLN A 16 4.14 5.60 -19.11
N GLN A 17 5.38 5.27 -19.44
CA GLN A 17 5.76 4.87 -20.79
C GLN A 17 5.36 3.41 -21.04
N SER A 18 5.10 3.05 -22.30
CA SER A 18 4.78 1.68 -22.69
C SER A 18 6.00 0.78 -22.58
N PRO A 19 5.88 -0.44 -21.99
CA PRO A 19 4.69 -0.91 -21.26
C PRO A 19 4.54 -0.18 -19.92
N THR A 20 3.29 0.05 -19.54
CA THR A 20 2.99 0.68 -18.26
C THR A 20 3.37 -0.24 -17.12
N HIS A 21 4.02 0.30 -16.12
CA HIS A 21 4.47 -0.48 -14.98
C HIS A 21 4.21 0.29 -13.69
N VAL A 22 3.61 -0.37 -12.72
CA VAL A 22 3.38 0.17 -11.39
C VAL A 22 3.87 -0.82 -10.34
N SER A 23 4.50 -0.32 -9.32
CA SER A 23 4.78 -1.11 -8.12
C SER A 23 4.22 -0.38 -6.92
N PHE A 24 3.89 -1.15 -5.88
CA PHE A 24 3.50 -0.55 -4.62
C PHE A 24 3.88 -1.46 -3.47
N ALA A 25 3.87 -0.90 -2.28
CA ALA A 25 4.10 -1.65 -1.06
C ALA A 25 3.23 -1.13 0.06
N ILE A 26 2.94 -2.01 1.01
CA ILE A 26 2.22 -1.70 2.24
C ILE A 26 3.07 -2.18 3.40
N SER A 27 3.25 -1.33 4.41
CA SER A 27 3.87 -1.71 5.68
C SER A 27 2.83 -1.67 6.78
N LEU A 28 2.90 -2.59 7.72
CA LEU A 28 2.08 -2.59 8.92
C LEU A 28 2.99 -2.30 10.12
N LEU A 29 2.65 -1.27 10.87
CA LEU A 29 3.39 -0.85 12.07
C LEU A 29 2.53 -1.04 13.31
N ASP A 30 3.17 -1.36 14.42
CA ASP A 30 2.52 -1.39 15.73
C ASP A 30 2.47 -0.01 16.39
N LYS A 31 2.02 0.06 17.63
CA LYS A 31 1.90 1.31 18.41
C LYS A 31 3.23 2.02 18.62
N ASP A 32 4.36 1.31 18.55
CA ASP A 32 5.70 1.85 18.72
C ASP A 32 6.39 2.07 17.37
N ASP A 33 5.62 2.07 16.28
CA ASP A 33 6.08 2.25 14.90
C ASP A 33 7.08 1.17 14.45
N GLN A 34 7.02 -0.02 15.08
CA GLN A 34 7.84 -1.16 14.67
C GLN A 34 7.16 -1.92 13.55
N LEU A 35 7.95 -2.37 12.58
CA LEU A 35 7.43 -3.11 11.43
C LEU A 35 6.96 -4.50 11.85
N LEU A 36 5.67 -4.78 11.68
CA LEU A 36 5.07 -6.09 11.92
C LEU A 36 5.00 -6.94 10.67
N GLY A 37 4.98 -6.33 9.53
CA GLY A 37 4.92 -7.04 8.26
C GLY A 37 4.83 -6.08 7.09
N TYR A 38 4.98 -6.62 5.89
CA TYR A 38 4.89 -5.82 4.68
C TYR A 38 4.41 -6.68 3.51
N HIS A 39 3.93 -5.98 2.50
CA HIS A 39 3.56 -6.56 1.22
C HIS A 39 4.12 -5.67 0.13
N ARG A 40 4.74 -6.26 -0.88
CA ARG A 40 5.18 -5.52 -2.06
C ARG A 40 4.76 -6.27 -3.31
N THR A 41 4.41 -5.53 -4.34
CA THR A 41 3.95 -6.11 -5.59
C THR A 41 4.22 -5.18 -6.76
N ASN A 42 4.17 -5.75 -7.96
CA ASN A 42 4.22 -4.98 -9.19
C ASN A 42 3.17 -5.51 -10.17
N ALA A 43 2.80 -4.67 -11.10
CA ALA A 43 1.93 -5.03 -12.20
C ALA A 43 2.36 -4.27 -13.44
N SER A 44 2.33 -4.91 -14.58
CA SER A 44 2.67 -4.27 -15.84
C SER A 44 1.60 -4.53 -16.88
N ASP A 45 1.48 -3.58 -17.81
CA ASP A 45 0.50 -3.62 -18.87
C ASP A 45 1.15 -3.02 -20.13
N ASN A 46 0.69 -3.44 -21.30
CA ASN A 46 1.21 -2.95 -22.57
C ASN A 46 0.78 -1.52 -22.91
N PHE A 47 -0.13 -0.94 -22.18
CA PHE A 47 -0.72 0.34 -22.51
C PHE A 47 -0.07 1.48 -21.73
N ALA A 48 0.58 2.41 -22.45
CA ALA A 48 1.16 3.63 -21.87
C ALA A 48 0.15 4.76 -21.92
N THR A 49 -1.05 4.57 -21.39
CA THR A 49 -2.13 5.54 -21.42
C THR A 49 -2.61 5.88 -20.03
N GLN A 50 -3.32 7.00 -19.90
CA GLN A 50 -4.00 7.38 -18.66
C GLN A 50 -4.96 6.27 -18.21
N LYS A 51 -5.66 5.65 -19.18
CA LYS A 51 -6.58 4.55 -18.90
C LYS A 51 -5.86 3.34 -18.28
N ALA A 52 -4.67 2.98 -18.78
CA ALA A 52 -3.87 1.90 -18.21
C ALA A 52 -3.46 2.22 -16.77
N ARG A 53 -3.00 3.43 -16.51
CA ARG A 53 -2.64 3.90 -15.18
C ARG A 53 -3.85 3.81 -14.24
N ASP A 54 -4.98 4.33 -14.66
CA ASP A 54 -6.21 4.33 -13.85
C ASP A 54 -6.68 2.89 -13.57
N GLY A 55 -6.44 1.98 -14.51
CA GLY A 55 -6.74 0.56 -14.32
C GLY A 55 -5.82 -0.14 -13.31
N GLN A 56 -4.61 0.37 -13.07
CA GLN A 56 -3.70 -0.21 -12.08
C GLN A 56 -4.02 0.24 -10.64
N PHE A 57 -4.53 1.44 -10.46
CA PHE A 57 -4.86 1.94 -9.12
C PHE A 57 -5.91 1.11 -8.39
N PRO A 58 -7.00 0.63 -9.00
CA PRO A 58 -7.94 -0.27 -8.32
C PRO A 58 -7.28 -1.53 -7.77
N ARG A 59 -6.21 -2.02 -8.40
CA ARG A 59 -5.45 -3.18 -7.91
C ARG A 59 -4.75 -2.86 -6.59
N ILE A 60 -4.31 -1.62 -6.40
CA ILE A 60 -3.73 -1.19 -5.12
C ILE A 60 -4.76 -1.35 -4.00
N LEU A 61 -6.01 -0.97 -4.26
CA LEU A 61 -7.10 -1.15 -3.29
C LEU A 61 -7.35 -2.62 -2.97
N ASP A 62 -7.35 -3.48 -3.98
CA ASP A 62 -7.52 -4.92 -3.80
C ASP A 62 -6.41 -5.49 -2.91
N HIS A 63 -5.17 -5.08 -3.13
CA HIS A 63 -4.03 -5.54 -2.33
C HIS A 63 -4.05 -4.99 -0.91
N ILE A 64 -4.50 -3.75 -0.71
CA ILE A 64 -4.71 -3.20 0.63
C ILE A 64 -5.70 -4.08 1.39
N PHE A 65 -6.81 -4.44 0.74
CA PHE A 65 -7.85 -5.28 1.32
C PHE A 65 -7.34 -6.68 1.68
N ILE A 66 -6.63 -7.32 0.76
CA ILE A 66 -6.07 -8.65 0.96
C ILE A 66 -5.05 -8.63 2.11
N PHE A 67 -4.15 -7.64 2.12
CA PHE A 67 -3.15 -7.52 3.18
C PHE A 67 -3.79 -7.27 4.53
N ALA A 68 -4.81 -6.44 4.59
CA ALA A 68 -5.55 -6.18 5.83
C ALA A 68 -6.20 -7.45 6.38
N LYS A 69 -6.77 -8.29 5.51
CA LYS A 69 -7.32 -9.59 5.92
C LYS A 69 -6.25 -10.52 6.47
N LEU A 70 -5.10 -10.61 5.80
CA LEU A 70 -4.01 -11.46 6.24
C LEU A 70 -3.38 -10.97 7.55
N ALA A 71 -3.40 -9.67 7.79
CA ALA A 71 -2.87 -9.07 9.01
C ALA A 71 -3.81 -9.23 10.21
N TYR A 72 -5.09 -9.49 9.97
CA TYR A 72 -6.11 -9.54 11.02
C TYR A 72 -5.74 -10.42 12.23
N PRO A 73 -5.21 -11.65 12.05
CA PRO A 73 -4.85 -12.50 13.19
C PRO A 73 -3.70 -11.96 14.06
N PHE A 74 -2.94 -10.99 13.55
CA PHE A 74 -1.73 -10.47 14.19
C PHE A 74 -1.93 -9.12 14.85
N ILE A 75 -3.10 -8.51 14.71
CA ILE A 75 -3.38 -7.20 15.28
C ILE A 75 -4.70 -7.25 16.07
N ASP A 76 -4.83 -6.33 17.02
CA ASP A 76 -6.08 -6.18 17.76
C ASP A 76 -7.12 -5.52 16.84
N PRO A 77 -8.18 -6.25 16.45
CA PRO A 77 -9.18 -5.68 15.54
C PRO A 77 -10.02 -4.57 16.18
N ASN A 78 -9.96 -4.41 17.49
CA ASN A 78 -10.68 -3.38 18.24
C ASN A 78 -9.82 -2.14 18.50
N GLY A 79 -8.54 -2.18 18.12
CA GLY A 79 -7.65 -1.04 18.25
C GLY A 79 -7.83 -0.04 17.11
N PRO A 80 -7.51 1.25 17.33
CA PRO A 80 -7.53 2.24 16.27
C PRO A 80 -6.59 1.87 15.13
N ILE A 81 -7.05 2.06 13.90
CA ILE A 81 -6.28 1.74 12.70
C ILE A 81 -6.21 2.99 11.83
N THR A 82 -5.01 3.30 11.36
CA THR A 82 -4.78 4.42 10.46
C THR A 82 -4.09 3.90 9.19
N LEU A 83 -4.53 4.34 8.04
CA LEU A 83 -3.85 4.10 6.77
C LEU A 83 -3.31 5.43 6.28
N LEU A 84 -2.01 5.51 6.06
CA LEU A 84 -1.33 6.73 5.68
C LEU A 84 -0.65 6.58 4.32
N VAL A 85 -0.70 7.65 3.53
CA VAL A 85 0.03 7.78 2.28
C VAL A 85 1.07 8.90 2.41
N PRO A 86 2.24 8.79 1.76
CA PRO A 86 3.26 9.81 1.87
C PRO A 86 2.85 11.09 1.12
N GLU A 87 3.01 12.22 1.77
CA GLU A 87 2.72 13.54 1.22
C GLU A 87 3.47 13.79 -0.09
N THR A 88 4.67 13.26 -0.23
CA THR A 88 5.52 13.46 -1.41
C THR A 88 5.05 12.71 -2.65
N ASN A 89 4.22 11.69 -2.50
CA ASN A 89 3.65 10.94 -3.63
C ASN A 89 2.29 11.53 -3.98
N VAL A 90 2.28 12.62 -4.73
CA VAL A 90 1.07 13.39 -5.04
C VAL A 90 0.04 12.55 -5.78
N VAL A 91 0.47 11.77 -6.77
CA VAL A 91 -0.44 10.97 -7.62
C VAL A 91 -1.17 9.92 -6.79
N LEU A 92 -0.45 9.17 -5.96
CA LEU A 92 -1.05 8.18 -5.08
C LEU A 92 -1.94 8.83 -4.03
N THR A 93 -1.47 9.92 -3.43
CA THR A 93 -2.19 10.65 -2.39
C THR A 93 -3.53 11.16 -2.91
N GLU A 94 -3.56 11.78 -4.08
CA GLU A 94 -4.82 12.23 -4.70
C GLU A 94 -5.79 11.08 -4.90
N TYR A 95 -5.31 9.96 -5.44
CA TYR A 95 -6.15 8.80 -5.69
C TYR A 95 -6.72 8.20 -4.39
N ILE A 96 -5.87 8.01 -3.39
CA ILE A 96 -6.28 7.42 -2.11
C ILE A 96 -7.27 8.35 -1.39
N MET A 97 -7.04 9.66 -1.42
CA MET A 97 -7.94 10.60 -0.76
C MET A 97 -9.29 10.72 -1.47
N GLU A 98 -9.33 10.57 -2.79
CA GLU A 98 -10.59 10.46 -3.54
C GLU A 98 -11.37 9.20 -3.15
N GLN A 99 -10.67 8.10 -2.83
CA GLN A 99 -11.28 6.82 -2.46
C GLN A 99 -11.38 6.63 -0.94
N LYS A 100 -11.14 7.67 -0.17
CA LYS A 100 -11.06 7.62 1.29
C LYS A 100 -12.27 6.91 1.92
N GLU A 101 -13.48 7.33 1.59
CA GLU A 101 -14.69 6.74 2.17
C GLU A 101 -14.84 5.27 1.78
N HIS A 102 -14.52 4.93 0.54
CA HIS A 102 -14.59 3.55 0.06
C HIS A 102 -13.59 2.68 0.80
N ILE A 103 -12.35 3.15 0.97
CA ILE A 103 -11.31 2.42 1.69
C ILE A 103 -11.69 2.23 3.15
N GLU A 104 -12.19 3.28 3.80
CA GLU A 104 -12.62 3.22 5.20
C GLU A 104 -13.75 2.19 5.39
N LYS A 105 -14.74 2.16 4.50
CA LYS A 105 -15.81 1.16 4.51
C LYS A 105 -15.28 -0.25 4.28
N MET A 106 -14.39 -0.41 3.31
CA MET A 106 -13.79 -1.69 2.97
C MET A 106 -13.02 -2.28 4.15
N LEU A 107 -12.21 -1.47 4.80
CA LEU A 107 -11.44 -1.89 5.97
C LEU A 107 -12.34 -2.10 7.19
N HIS A 108 -13.41 -1.32 7.33
CA HIS A 108 -14.38 -1.49 8.41
C HIS A 108 -15.13 -2.82 8.33
N SER A 109 -15.20 -3.43 7.15
CA SER A 109 -15.77 -4.77 7.01
C SER A 109 -14.89 -5.86 7.64
N ILE A 110 -13.60 -5.56 7.86
CA ILE A 110 -12.64 -6.48 8.50
C ILE A 110 -12.47 -6.14 9.99
N TYR A 111 -12.33 -4.86 10.30
CA TYR A 111 -12.02 -4.37 11.64
C TYR A 111 -13.21 -3.61 12.21
N THR A 112 -13.53 -3.88 13.46
CA THR A 112 -14.71 -3.29 14.12
C THR A 112 -14.47 -1.88 14.63
N HIS A 113 -13.21 -1.45 14.73
CA HIS A 113 -12.87 -0.13 15.25
C HIS A 113 -12.82 0.92 14.15
N LYS A 114 -12.82 2.19 14.58
CA LYS A 114 -12.70 3.31 13.63
C LYS A 114 -11.39 3.25 12.83
N ILE A 115 -11.53 3.42 11.54
CA ILE A 115 -10.40 3.44 10.61
C ILE A 115 -10.33 4.83 9.99
N VAL A 116 -9.13 5.40 9.97
CA VAL A 116 -8.88 6.72 9.39
C VAL A 116 -7.86 6.60 8.28
N VAL A 117 -8.22 7.09 7.10
CA VAL A 117 -7.31 7.24 5.96
C VAL A 117 -6.83 8.69 5.93
N SER A 118 -5.52 8.91 5.91
CA SER A 118 -4.94 10.24 6.00
C SER A 118 -3.59 10.31 5.30
N ILE A 119 -3.00 11.51 5.29
CA ILE A 119 -1.68 11.78 4.72
C ILE A 119 -0.66 11.79 5.85
N ALA A 120 0.47 11.10 5.66
CA ALA A 120 1.57 11.14 6.61
C ALA A 120 2.28 12.48 6.52
N THR A 121 2.29 13.22 7.62
CA THR A 121 2.94 14.52 7.71
C THR A 121 3.98 14.52 8.83
N GLY A 122 4.95 15.43 8.74
CA GLY A 122 6.01 15.56 9.74
C GLY A 122 7.04 14.44 9.64
N THR A 123 7.78 14.23 10.72
CA THR A 123 8.95 13.34 10.72
C THR A 123 8.74 12.01 11.44
N ARG A 124 7.57 11.82 12.07
CA ARG A 124 7.30 10.61 12.86
C ARG A 124 7.54 9.31 12.09
N PHE A 125 7.12 9.26 10.82
CA PHE A 125 7.19 8.05 10.01
C PHE A 125 8.34 8.06 9.00
N GLU A 126 9.29 8.99 9.13
CA GLU A 126 10.37 9.17 8.15
C GLU A 126 11.15 7.88 7.88
N THR A 127 11.60 7.21 8.93
CA THR A 127 12.34 5.94 8.81
C THR A 127 11.48 4.85 8.16
N SER A 128 10.23 4.72 8.60
CA SER A 128 9.30 3.72 8.07
C SER A 128 8.93 4.01 6.61
N LEU A 129 8.76 5.28 6.25
CA LEU A 129 8.49 5.67 4.87
C LEU A 129 9.70 5.42 3.96
N ASN A 130 10.92 5.65 4.44
CA ASN A 130 12.12 5.35 3.67
C ASN A 130 12.25 3.84 3.42
N ARG A 131 11.96 3.03 4.42
CA ARG A 131 11.92 1.57 4.27
C ARG A 131 10.85 1.15 3.26
N LEU A 132 9.67 1.78 3.33
CA LEU A 132 8.57 1.51 2.40
C LEU A 132 8.98 1.85 0.96
N LYS A 133 9.68 2.96 0.74
CA LYS A 133 10.21 3.33 -0.57
C LYS A 133 11.19 2.28 -1.10
N ASP A 134 11.99 1.68 -0.23
CA ASP A 134 12.90 0.60 -0.62
C ASP A 134 12.11 -0.62 -1.08
N PHE A 135 11.05 -0.99 -0.38
CA PHE A 135 10.17 -2.09 -0.81
C PHE A 135 9.53 -1.82 -2.18
N VAL A 136 9.05 -0.59 -2.37
CA VAL A 136 8.47 -0.17 -3.66
C VAL A 136 9.52 -0.24 -4.78
N SER A 137 10.73 0.24 -4.51
CA SER A 137 11.83 0.25 -5.49
C SER A 137 12.26 -1.16 -5.87
N ILE A 138 12.36 -2.07 -4.90
CA ILE A 138 12.69 -3.47 -5.17
C ILE A 138 11.62 -4.11 -6.05
N ALA A 139 10.34 -3.92 -5.73
CA ALA A 139 9.25 -4.45 -6.53
C ALA A 139 9.24 -3.85 -7.94
N TYR A 140 9.55 -2.57 -8.06
CA TYR A 140 9.63 -1.88 -9.36
C TYR A 140 10.73 -2.47 -10.23
N GLU A 141 11.93 -2.67 -9.69
CA GLU A 141 13.06 -3.25 -10.43
C GLU A 141 12.80 -4.71 -10.81
N GLU A 142 12.20 -5.48 -9.92
CA GLU A 142 11.80 -6.85 -10.22
C GLU A 142 10.83 -6.90 -11.40
N GLY A 143 9.85 -6.00 -11.43
CA GLY A 143 8.91 -5.90 -12.53
C GLY A 143 9.56 -5.49 -13.85
N LEU A 144 10.51 -4.56 -13.80
CA LEU A 144 11.23 -4.12 -15.02
C LEU A 144 12.02 -5.25 -15.67
N ARG A 145 12.56 -6.18 -14.89
CA ARG A 145 13.32 -7.33 -15.43
C ARG A 145 12.43 -8.28 -16.23
N GLU A 146 11.14 -8.28 -15.97
CA GLU A 146 10.17 -9.14 -16.64
C GLU A 146 9.62 -8.52 -17.94
N LEU A 147 9.89 -7.24 -18.18
CA LEU A 147 9.53 -6.63 -19.44
C LEU A 147 10.45 -7.13 -20.57
N PRO A 148 9.94 -7.36 -21.79
CA PRO A 148 8.68 -6.89 -22.34
C PRO A 148 7.52 -7.87 -22.32
N ASN A 149 7.50 -8.89 -21.47
CA ASN A 149 6.37 -9.81 -21.38
C ASN A 149 5.16 -9.08 -20.79
N PRO A 150 4.20 -8.65 -21.63
CA PRO A 150 3.16 -7.76 -21.19
C PRO A 150 1.96 -8.54 -20.69
N CYS A 151 2.04 -9.06 -19.54
CA CYS A 151 0.86 -9.53 -18.85
C CYS A 151 0.74 -8.78 -17.54
N SER A 152 -0.48 -8.53 -17.15
CA SER A 152 -0.75 -8.03 -15.84
C SER A 152 -0.31 -9.10 -14.84
N ARG A 153 0.87 -8.91 -14.28
CA ARG A 153 1.46 -9.89 -13.38
C ARG A 153 1.53 -9.32 -11.99
N THR A 154 0.89 -9.99 -11.08
CA THR A 154 0.97 -9.68 -9.67
C THR A 154 1.67 -10.83 -9.00
N THR A 155 2.91 -10.61 -8.58
CA THR A 155 3.63 -11.55 -7.75
C THR A 155 3.75 -10.92 -6.38
N TRP A 156 3.22 -11.59 -5.37
CA TRP A 156 3.30 -11.07 -4.01
C TRP A 156 3.21 -12.17 -2.99
N GLU A 157 3.95 -11.98 -1.93
CA GLU A 157 3.85 -12.77 -0.72
C GLU A 157 3.91 -11.81 0.46
N PRO A 158 2.80 -11.62 1.18
CA PRO A 158 2.83 -10.78 2.38
C PRO A 158 3.78 -11.40 3.41
N ARG A 159 4.62 -10.56 4.00
CA ARG A 159 5.52 -10.97 5.08
C ARG A 159 4.98 -10.41 6.37
N LEU A 160 4.55 -11.30 7.27
CA LEU A 160 4.13 -10.92 8.61
C LEU A 160 5.15 -11.46 9.60
N PHE A 161 5.61 -10.59 10.47
CA PHE A 161 6.59 -10.94 11.49
C PHE A 161 5.89 -11.16 12.83
N ASN A 162 6.21 -12.24 13.46
CA ASN A 162 5.68 -12.54 14.79
C ASN A 162 6.48 -11.86 15.88
#